data_0083f541e390cb479b04a211d077751e
#
_entry.id   0083f541e390cb479b04a211d077751e
#
_cell.length_a   1.000
_cell.length_b   1.000
_cell.length_c   1.000
_cell.angle_alpha   90.00
_cell.angle_beta   90.00
_cell.angle_gamma   90.00
#
_symmetry.space_group_name_H-M   'P 1'
#
loop_
_entity.id
_entity.type
_entity.pdbx_description
1 polymer ?
#
loop_
_entity_poly.entity_id
_entity_poly.type
_entity_poly.pdbx_seq_one_letter_code
_entity_poly.pdbx_strand_id
1 'polypeptide(L)'
;MKRLLLFAATCIISVNAFSQSFQHGIGVSVFFDNMVPDKITAISAITYSPRYNFHETQNMSISLGIPLSIGFMDDGSGSYDVTTGEQVAGDISGFSLDVPVMVNLNLGGGSSRMNKGKFGGFIGAGYTYHYASSRDYIKNDIDKSIGGGSFGPTVNGGMRIGIGDPVANVELRFSYYRGRNRTKLGMFGAGVIFNF
;
A
#
# COMPACT_ATOMS: atom_id res chain seq x y z
N MET A 1 21.23 -10.02 -28.58
CA MET A 1 21.59 -9.54 -27.23
C MET A 1 22.14 -8.10 -27.25
N LYS A 2 23.15 -7.73 -28.05
CA LYS A 2 23.73 -6.36 -28.10
C LYS A 2 22.70 -5.26 -28.47
N ARG A 3 21.76 -5.53 -29.37
CA ARG A 3 20.71 -4.58 -29.77
C ARG A 3 19.68 -4.32 -28.65
N LEU A 4 19.38 -5.35 -27.83
CA LEU A 4 18.50 -5.23 -26.68
C LEU A 4 19.14 -4.40 -25.56
N LEU A 5 20.44 -4.60 -25.33
CA LEU A 5 21.25 -3.82 -24.39
C LEU A 5 21.34 -2.34 -24.82
N LEU A 6 21.54 -2.08 -26.12
CA LEU A 6 21.55 -0.72 -26.66
C LEU A 6 20.19 -0.05 -26.51
N PHE A 7 19.09 -0.75 -26.77
CA PHE A 7 17.74 -0.24 -26.60
C PHE A 7 17.45 0.07 -25.12
N ALA A 8 17.83 -0.84 -24.22
CA ALA A 8 17.70 -0.61 -22.75
C ALA A 8 18.55 0.58 -22.28
N ALA A 9 19.79 0.72 -22.77
CA ALA A 9 20.67 1.84 -22.45
C ALA A 9 20.12 3.16 -23.00
N THR A 10 19.56 3.18 -24.21
CA THR A 10 18.92 4.38 -24.80
C THR A 10 17.66 4.77 -24.01
N CYS A 11 16.86 3.81 -23.58
CA CYS A 11 15.72 4.07 -22.70
C CYS A 11 16.17 4.67 -21.35
N ILE A 12 17.25 4.18 -20.75
CA ILE A 12 17.78 4.69 -19.47
C ILE A 12 18.33 6.13 -19.66
N ILE A 13 18.98 6.44 -20.76
CA ILE A 13 19.54 7.77 -21.03
C ILE A 13 18.44 8.78 -21.38
N SER A 14 17.41 8.39 -22.12
CA SER A 14 16.28 9.28 -22.45
C SER A 14 15.44 9.66 -21.23
N VAL A 15 15.46 8.88 -20.17
CA VAL A 15 14.77 9.16 -18.91
C VAL A 15 15.34 10.41 -18.20
N ASN A 16 16.59 10.77 -18.41
CA ASN A 16 17.23 11.93 -17.78
C ASN A 16 16.93 13.31 -18.42
N ALA A 17 16.20 13.33 -19.55
CA ALA A 17 15.91 14.57 -20.28
C ALA A 17 14.63 15.29 -19.84
N PHE A 18 13.80 14.65 -19.03
CA PHE A 18 12.56 15.22 -18.51
C PHE A 18 12.68 15.57 -17.03
N SER A 19 11.98 16.60 -16.59
CA SER A 19 11.86 16.99 -15.18
C SER A 19 11.31 15.80 -14.37
N GLN A 20 12.21 15.06 -13.74
CA GLN A 20 11.89 13.84 -13.03
C GLN A 20 12.14 14.05 -11.57
N SER A 21 11.19 13.67 -10.73
CA SER A 21 11.37 13.77 -9.30
C SER A 21 11.08 12.42 -8.62
N PHE A 22 11.95 12.08 -7.70
CA PHE A 22 11.75 10.97 -6.80
C PHE A 22 11.25 11.50 -5.46
N GLN A 23 10.20 10.90 -4.93
CA GLN A 23 9.61 11.25 -3.65
C GLN A 23 9.50 10.03 -2.78
N HIS A 24 9.67 10.22 -1.49
CA HIS A 24 9.49 9.20 -0.48
C HIS A 24 8.24 9.51 0.33
N GLY A 25 7.64 8.48 0.89
CA GLY A 25 6.57 8.63 1.85
C GLY A 25 6.65 7.54 2.92
N ILE A 26 6.32 7.89 4.14
CA ILE A 26 6.18 6.95 5.25
C ILE A 26 4.88 7.20 5.97
N GLY A 27 4.22 6.15 6.40
CA GLY A 27 2.93 6.30 7.06
C GLY A 27 2.39 5.03 7.66
N VAL A 28 1.13 5.11 8.06
CA VAL A 28 0.38 3.99 8.61
C VAL A 28 -0.86 3.74 7.75
N SER A 29 -1.21 2.48 7.64
CA SER A 29 -2.38 2.04 6.87
C SER A 29 -3.15 0.98 7.65
N VAL A 30 -4.43 0.91 7.39
CA VAL A 30 -5.29 -0.17 7.87
C VAL A 30 -5.90 -0.83 6.66
N PHE A 31 -5.82 -2.15 6.60
CA PHE A 31 -6.44 -2.96 5.56
C PHE A 31 -7.55 -3.81 6.17
N PHE A 32 -8.63 -3.92 5.44
CA PHE A 32 -9.76 -4.80 5.75
C PHE A 32 -9.83 -5.85 4.67
N ASP A 33 -9.57 -7.09 5.02
CA ASP A 33 -9.64 -8.20 4.08
C ASP A 33 -10.76 -9.18 4.43
N ASN A 34 -11.21 -9.94 3.43
CA ASN A 34 -12.19 -11.01 3.56
C ASN A 34 -11.58 -12.36 3.19
N MET A 35 -10.35 -12.63 3.63
CA MET A 35 -9.64 -13.88 3.35
C MET A 35 -10.38 -15.11 3.91
N VAL A 36 -11.05 -14.92 5.05
CA VAL A 36 -11.88 -15.94 5.67
C VAL A 36 -13.35 -15.65 5.32
N PRO A 37 -14.10 -16.61 4.78
CA PRO A 37 -15.53 -16.45 4.53
C PRO A 37 -16.25 -15.96 5.79
N ASP A 38 -17.09 -14.95 5.64
CA ASP A 38 -17.92 -14.36 6.70
C ASP A 38 -17.15 -13.64 7.83
N LYS A 39 -15.82 -13.45 7.70
CA LYS A 39 -15.00 -12.72 8.66
C LYS A 39 -14.22 -11.62 7.95
N ILE A 40 -14.33 -10.37 8.43
CA ILE A 40 -13.50 -9.26 8.01
C ILE A 40 -12.35 -9.15 9.00
N THR A 41 -11.12 -9.24 8.51
CA THR A 41 -9.91 -9.10 9.33
C THR A 41 -9.32 -7.71 9.12
N ALA A 42 -9.07 -7.00 10.21
CA ALA A 42 -8.37 -5.72 10.19
C ALA A 42 -6.86 -5.94 10.37
N ILE A 43 -6.08 -5.31 9.51
CA ILE A 43 -4.62 -5.40 9.48
C ILE A 43 -4.06 -4.00 9.66
N SER A 44 -3.31 -3.77 10.73
CA SER A 44 -2.57 -2.53 10.93
C SER A 44 -1.18 -2.64 10.31
N ALA A 45 -0.79 -1.66 9.50
CA ALA A 45 0.44 -1.74 8.72
C ALA A 45 1.24 -0.44 8.75
N ILE A 46 2.57 -0.58 8.68
CA ILE A 46 3.48 0.51 8.35
C ILE A 46 3.69 0.47 6.83
N THR A 47 3.59 1.65 6.21
CA THR A 47 3.70 1.80 4.76
C THR A 47 4.87 2.71 4.40
N TYR A 48 5.77 2.23 3.54
CA TYR A 48 6.78 3.03 2.85
C TYR A 48 6.39 3.17 1.39
N SER A 49 6.26 4.41 0.90
CA SER A 49 5.69 4.73 -0.41
C SER A 49 6.66 5.52 -1.29
N PRO A 50 7.66 4.86 -1.90
CA PRO A 50 8.50 5.48 -2.91
C PRO A 50 7.69 5.74 -4.18
N ARG A 51 7.91 6.90 -4.79
CA ARG A 51 7.22 7.34 -6.00
C ARG A 51 8.19 8.05 -6.94
N TYR A 52 8.17 7.68 -8.19
CA TYR A 52 8.92 8.29 -9.28
C TYR A 52 7.96 8.97 -10.25
N ASN A 53 8.07 10.29 -10.38
CA ASN A 53 7.31 11.07 -11.33
C ASN A 53 8.08 11.12 -12.66
N PHE A 54 7.54 10.57 -13.72
CA PHE A 54 8.19 10.51 -15.03
C PHE A 54 7.62 11.50 -16.06
N HIS A 55 6.52 12.14 -15.75
CA HIS A 55 5.97 13.25 -16.50
C HIS A 55 5.39 14.27 -15.56
N GLU A 56 6.02 15.45 -15.48
CA GLU A 56 5.58 16.54 -14.61
C GLU A 56 5.28 17.80 -15.42
N THR A 57 4.14 18.40 -15.12
CA THR A 57 3.76 19.75 -15.50
C THR A 57 3.53 20.58 -14.24
N GLN A 58 3.20 21.84 -14.39
CA GLN A 58 2.95 22.72 -13.25
C GLN A 58 1.85 22.18 -12.30
N ASN A 59 0.78 21.58 -12.84
CA ASN A 59 -0.40 21.18 -12.06
C ASN A 59 -0.70 19.68 -12.06
N MET A 60 0.11 18.90 -12.77
CA MET A 60 -0.17 17.49 -12.99
C MET A 60 1.12 16.69 -13.10
N SER A 61 1.12 15.46 -12.63
CA SER A 61 2.16 14.48 -12.95
C SER A 61 1.61 13.08 -13.14
N ILE A 62 2.35 12.28 -13.88
CA ILE A 62 2.16 10.83 -13.95
C ILE A 62 3.32 10.19 -13.21
N SER A 63 3.01 9.26 -12.32
CA SER A 63 4.02 8.62 -11.49
C SER A 63 3.88 7.10 -11.44
N LEU A 64 5.02 6.44 -11.24
CA LEU A 64 5.12 5.05 -10.86
C LEU A 64 5.45 4.98 -9.35
N GLY A 65 4.66 4.26 -8.59
CA GLY A 65 4.86 4.10 -7.14
C GLY A 65 4.77 2.65 -6.71
N ILE A 66 5.49 2.32 -5.64
CA ILE A 66 5.48 1.00 -5.02
C ILE A 66 5.24 1.18 -3.50
N PRO A 67 4.01 1.48 -3.06
CA PRO A 67 3.69 1.61 -1.64
C PRO A 67 3.75 0.25 -0.94
N LEU A 68 4.89 -0.04 -0.33
CA LEU A 68 5.16 -1.26 0.41
C LEU A 68 4.54 -1.18 1.79
N SER A 69 3.71 -2.16 2.17
CA SER A 69 3.11 -2.21 3.51
C SER A 69 3.44 -3.51 4.20
N ILE A 70 3.88 -3.40 5.45
CA ILE A 70 4.11 -4.52 6.36
C ILE A 70 3.09 -4.39 7.47
N GLY A 71 2.21 -5.39 7.59
CA GLY A 71 1.09 -5.38 8.52
C GLY A 71 1.14 -6.51 9.53
N PHE A 72 0.47 -6.26 10.65
CA PHE A 72 0.26 -7.22 11.70
C PHE A 72 -1.24 -7.36 11.96
N MET A 73 -1.67 -8.58 12.13
CA MET A 73 -3.04 -8.93 12.44
C MET A 73 -3.13 -9.20 13.94
N ASP A 74 -4.05 -8.50 14.58
CA ASP A 74 -4.49 -8.83 15.93
C ASP A 74 -5.77 -9.65 15.82
N ASP A 75 -5.82 -10.81 16.43
CA ASP A 75 -6.97 -11.71 16.31
C ASP A 75 -8.21 -11.17 17.06
N GLY A 76 -8.07 -10.04 17.76
CA GLY A 76 -9.18 -9.39 18.48
C GLY A 76 -9.90 -10.30 19.48
N SER A 77 -9.45 -11.54 19.59
CA SER A 77 -9.89 -12.48 20.60
C SER A 77 -9.12 -12.20 21.89
N GLY A 78 -9.43 -11.10 22.56
CA GLY A 78 -9.19 -11.02 23.98
C GLY A 78 -9.85 -12.24 24.62
N SER A 79 -9.08 -13.31 24.80
CA SER A 79 -9.54 -14.48 25.52
C SER A 79 -9.86 -14.02 26.92
N TYR A 80 -11.13 -14.02 27.30
CA TYR A 80 -11.49 -13.89 28.69
C TYR A 80 -11.11 -15.23 29.35
N ASP A 81 -10.16 -15.21 30.27
CA ASP A 81 -9.96 -16.32 31.17
C ASP A 81 -11.24 -16.43 32.03
N VAL A 82 -12.04 -17.44 31.74
CA VAL A 82 -13.33 -17.67 32.42
C VAL A 82 -13.13 -17.91 33.92
N THR A 83 -11.91 -18.21 34.35
CA THR A 83 -11.57 -18.50 35.77
C THR A 83 -11.17 -17.23 36.52
N THR A 84 -10.52 -16.28 35.85
CA THR A 84 -10.02 -15.05 36.50
C THR A 84 -10.81 -13.81 36.07
N GLY A 85 -11.58 -13.86 34.99
CA GLY A 85 -12.28 -12.71 34.45
C GLY A 85 -11.35 -11.65 33.81
N GLU A 86 -10.06 -11.94 33.71
CA GLU A 86 -9.09 -11.03 33.09
C GLU A 86 -9.07 -11.19 31.60
N GLN A 87 -9.00 -10.05 30.91
CA GLN A 87 -8.79 -9.99 29.46
C GLN A 87 -7.32 -10.30 29.17
N VAL A 88 -7.02 -11.47 28.65
CA VAL A 88 -5.68 -11.81 28.17
C VAL A 88 -5.48 -11.06 26.86
N ALA A 89 -4.49 -10.19 26.80
CA ALA A 89 -4.11 -9.49 25.58
C ALA A 89 -3.86 -10.50 24.47
N GLY A 90 -4.55 -10.35 23.33
CA GLY A 90 -4.39 -11.24 22.19
C GLY A 90 -2.95 -11.19 21.67
N ASP A 91 -2.36 -12.34 21.44
CA ASP A 91 -1.06 -12.45 20.75
C ASP A 91 -1.21 -12.00 19.29
N ILE A 92 -0.14 -11.43 18.73
CA ILE A 92 -0.06 -11.11 17.30
C ILE A 92 -0.28 -12.41 16.52
N SER A 93 -1.44 -12.55 15.90
CA SER A 93 -1.86 -13.82 15.29
C SER A 93 -1.43 -13.95 13.83
N GLY A 94 -0.95 -12.87 13.20
CA GLY A 94 -0.56 -12.93 11.80
C GLY A 94 0.31 -11.78 11.31
N PHE A 95 0.90 -12.00 10.14
CA PHE A 95 1.73 -11.06 9.40
C PHE A 95 1.18 -10.89 7.98
N SER A 96 1.25 -9.67 7.46
CA SER A 96 0.93 -9.39 6.06
C SER A 96 2.00 -8.57 5.37
N LEU A 97 2.16 -8.80 4.08
CA LEU A 97 3.01 -8.02 3.20
C LEU A 97 2.20 -7.63 1.96
N ASP A 98 2.16 -6.34 1.66
CA ASP A 98 1.47 -5.80 0.51
C ASP A 98 2.47 -5.05 -0.38
N VAL A 99 2.56 -5.48 -1.65
CA VAL A 99 3.54 -4.97 -2.63
C VAL A 99 2.80 -4.56 -3.89
N PRO A 100 2.17 -3.38 -3.93
CA PRO A 100 1.54 -2.85 -5.12
C PRO A 100 2.54 -2.16 -6.04
N VAL A 101 2.36 -2.33 -7.35
CA VAL A 101 2.99 -1.52 -8.39
C VAL A 101 1.90 -0.67 -9.03
N MET A 102 1.99 0.65 -8.86
CA MET A 102 0.91 1.59 -9.17
C MET A 102 1.35 2.65 -10.17
N VAL A 103 0.53 2.91 -11.17
CA VAL A 103 0.61 4.11 -11.99
C VAL A 103 -0.45 5.08 -11.52
N ASN A 104 -0.04 6.30 -11.16
CA ASN A 104 -0.93 7.32 -10.63
C ASN A 104 -0.91 8.58 -11.49
N LEU A 105 -2.09 9.16 -11.70
CA LEU A 105 -2.28 10.52 -12.16
C LEU A 105 -2.43 11.42 -10.93
N ASN A 106 -1.54 12.38 -10.78
CA ASN A 106 -1.50 13.30 -9.65
C ASN A 106 -1.88 14.71 -10.13
N LEU A 107 -2.70 15.41 -9.36
CA LEU A 107 -3.23 16.74 -9.69
C LEU A 107 -3.07 17.67 -8.49
N GLY A 108 -2.75 18.95 -8.76
CA GLY A 108 -2.67 19.99 -7.74
C GLY A 108 -1.46 19.87 -6.82
N GLY A 109 -1.60 20.27 -5.56
CA GLY A 109 -0.52 20.28 -4.57
C GLY A 109 0.12 18.90 -4.37
N GLY A 110 1.45 18.85 -4.32
CA GLY A 110 2.23 17.60 -4.21
C GLY A 110 2.21 16.73 -5.48
N SER A 111 1.68 17.22 -6.61
CA SER A 111 1.79 16.53 -7.91
C SER A 111 3.15 16.73 -8.54
N SER A 112 3.75 17.90 -8.37
CA SER A 112 5.00 18.32 -8.98
C SER A 112 5.76 19.23 -8.02
N ARG A 113 7.08 19.28 -8.14
CA ARG A 113 7.93 20.24 -7.41
C ARG A 113 7.64 21.70 -7.78
N MET A 114 7.07 21.93 -8.95
CA MET A 114 6.70 23.28 -9.41
C MET A 114 5.35 23.75 -8.84
N ASN A 115 4.54 22.85 -8.31
CA ASN A 115 3.22 23.18 -7.78
C ASN A 115 3.30 23.61 -6.32
N LYS A 116 2.93 24.87 -6.05
CA LYS A 116 2.87 25.44 -4.70
C LYS A 116 1.46 25.37 -4.08
N GLY A 117 0.53 24.68 -4.71
CA GLY A 117 -0.82 24.51 -4.21
C GLY A 117 -0.86 23.70 -2.91
N LYS A 118 -1.69 24.10 -1.97
CA LYS A 118 -1.86 23.39 -0.69
C LYS A 118 -2.63 22.09 -0.82
N PHE A 119 -3.52 21.99 -1.81
CA PHE A 119 -4.39 20.84 -1.98
C PHE A 119 -4.12 20.14 -3.30
N GLY A 120 -4.07 18.85 -3.26
CA GLY A 120 -3.96 18.00 -4.42
C GLY A 120 -4.72 16.70 -4.25
N GLY A 121 -4.77 15.94 -5.33
CA GLY A 121 -5.39 14.63 -5.34
C GLY A 121 -4.69 13.70 -6.31
N PHE A 122 -4.99 12.43 -6.22
CA PHE A 122 -4.50 11.44 -7.16
C PHE A 122 -5.49 10.30 -7.32
N ILE A 123 -5.39 9.64 -8.46
CA ILE A 123 -6.06 8.38 -8.75
C ILE A 123 -5.08 7.50 -9.51
N GLY A 124 -5.13 6.20 -9.25
CA GLY A 124 -4.24 5.26 -9.90
C GLY A 124 -4.79 3.86 -10.00
N ALA A 125 -4.11 3.09 -10.83
CA ALA A 125 -4.39 1.67 -11.01
C ALA A 125 -3.07 0.90 -11.13
N GLY A 126 -3.11 -0.38 -10.79
CA GLY A 126 -1.94 -1.23 -10.83
C GLY A 126 -2.23 -2.67 -10.48
N TYR A 127 -1.19 -3.35 -10.06
CA TYR A 127 -1.22 -4.73 -9.62
C TYR A 127 -0.53 -4.87 -8.27
N THR A 128 -1.13 -5.67 -7.41
CA THR A 128 -0.62 -5.94 -6.07
C THR A 128 -0.30 -7.41 -5.90
N TYR A 129 0.83 -7.69 -5.26
CA TYR A 129 1.09 -8.94 -4.58
C TYR A 129 0.77 -8.76 -3.11
N HIS A 130 -0.19 -9.51 -2.61
CA HIS A 130 -0.57 -9.55 -1.21
C HIS A 130 -0.23 -10.93 -0.63
N TYR A 131 0.46 -10.95 0.50
CA TYR A 131 0.76 -12.14 1.27
C TYR A 131 0.23 -11.95 2.68
N ALA A 132 -0.49 -12.92 3.20
CA ALA A 132 -0.92 -12.94 4.58
C ALA A 132 -0.67 -14.33 5.17
N SER A 133 -0.23 -14.36 6.42
CA SER A 133 -0.03 -15.56 7.21
C SER A 133 -0.72 -15.35 8.56
N SER A 134 -1.64 -16.22 8.91
CA SER A 134 -2.38 -16.20 10.16
C SER A 134 -2.16 -17.53 10.89
N ARG A 135 -2.03 -17.47 12.22
CA ARG A 135 -2.04 -18.66 13.06
C ARG A 135 -3.44 -18.81 13.63
N ASP A 136 -4.11 -19.86 13.27
CA ASP A 136 -5.40 -20.21 13.88
C ASP A 136 -5.16 -21.15 15.04
N TYR A 137 -5.44 -20.70 16.27
CA TYR A 137 -5.45 -21.55 17.44
C TYR A 137 -6.73 -22.39 17.43
N ILE A 138 -6.70 -23.53 16.75
CA ILE A 138 -7.77 -24.52 16.91
C ILE A 138 -7.53 -25.24 18.25
N LYS A 139 -8.46 -25.04 19.17
CA LYS A 139 -8.54 -25.76 20.46
C LYS A 139 -8.52 -27.26 20.17
N ASN A 140 -7.39 -27.95 20.44
CA ASN A 140 -7.19 -29.41 20.41
C ASN A 140 -6.49 -30.03 19.21
N ASP A 141 -5.65 -29.42 18.46
CA ASP A 141 -4.57 -30.15 17.76
C ASP A 141 -3.98 -29.32 16.60
N ILE A 142 -2.65 -29.24 16.62
CA ILE A 142 -1.78 -28.84 15.50
C ILE A 142 -1.97 -27.38 15.04
N ASP A 143 -0.96 -26.56 15.34
CA ASP A 143 -0.67 -25.25 14.72
C ASP A 143 -0.78 -25.31 13.20
N LYS A 144 -1.93 -25.05 12.65
CA LYS A 144 -2.11 -24.94 11.20
C LYS A 144 -1.91 -23.48 10.80
N SER A 145 -0.69 -23.13 10.43
CA SER A 145 -0.42 -21.86 9.76
C SER A 145 -1.17 -21.83 8.43
N ILE A 146 -2.16 -20.98 8.30
CA ILE A 146 -2.82 -20.68 7.04
C ILE A 146 -2.15 -19.45 6.47
N GLY A 147 -1.35 -19.62 5.41
CA GLY A 147 -0.71 -18.51 4.73
C GLY A 147 -0.81 -18.67 3.21
N GLY A 148 -0.88 -17.56 2.52
CA GLY A 148 -0.91 -17.58 1.06
C GLY A 148 -0.67 -16.24 0.41
N GLY A 149 -0.06 -16.29 -0.77
CA GLY A 149 0.10 -15.13 -1.64
C GLY A 149 -1.02 -15.04 -2.67
N SER A 150 -1.45 -13.84 -2.96
CA SER A 150 -2.45 -13.54 -3.99
C SER A 150 -1.98 -12.39 -4.87
N PHE A 151 -2.19 -12.49 -6.16
CA PHE A 151 -1.97 -11.41 -7.12
C PHE A 151 -3.31 -10.90 -7.65
N GLY A 152 -3.40 -9.60 -7.89
CA GLY A 152 -4.60 -9.07 -8.51
C GLY A 152 -4.52 -7.58 -8.84
N PRO A 153 -5.50 -7.10 -9.62
CA PRO A 153 -5.64 -5.69 -9.91
C PRO A 153 -5.94 -4.90 -8.64
N THR A 154 -5.41 -3.70 -8.60
CA THR A 154 -5.66 -2.74 -7.52
C THR A 154 -5.91 -1.36 -8.09
N VAL A 155 -6.73 -0.58 -7.41
CA VAL A 155 -6.95 0.83 -7.68
C VAL A 155 -6.72 1.60 -6.39
N ASN A 156 -6.25 2.83 -6.51
CA ASN A 156 -6.10 3.73 -5.38
C ASN A 156 -6.54 5.14 -5.75
N GLY A 157 -6.75 5.94 -4.75
CA GLY A 157 -7.02 7.37 -4.88
C GLY A 157 -6.91 8.05 -3.53
N GLY A 158 -6.79 9.37 -3.56
CA GLY A 158 -6.65 10.09 -2.31
C GLY A 158 -6.45 11.58 -2.49
N MET A 159 -6.23 12.24 -1.37
CA MET A 159 -5.99 13.68 -1.29
C MET A 159 -4.65 13.95 -0.62
N ARG A 160 -4.04 15.08 -1.01
CA ARG A 160 -2.80 15.58 -0.42
C ARG A 160 -2.98 16.98 0.12
N ILE A 161 -2.38 17.23 1.26
CA ILE A 161 -2.37 18.54 1.91
C ILE A 161 -0.91 18.94 2.12
N GLY A 162 -0.47 19.97 1.41
CA GLY A 162 0.91 20.48 1.47
C GLY A 162 1.23 21.11 2.82
N ILE A 163 2.43 20.84 3.33
CA ILE A 163 2.92 21.36 4.60
C ILE A 163 4.15 22.24 4.32
N GLY A 164 3.90 23.46 3.84
CA GLY A 164 4.93 24.51 3.70
C GLY A 164 5.90 24.34 2.52
N ASP A 165 6.48 23.19 2.32
CA ASP A 165 7.35 22.86 1.17
C ASP A 165 6.51 22.26 0.03
N PRO A 166 6.76 22.61 -1.24
CA PRO A 166 6.03 22.03 -2.38
C PRO A 166 6.06 20.50 -2.47
N VAL A 167 7.08 19.87 -1.89
CA VAL A 167 7.27 18.41 -1.91
C VAL A 167 6.64 17.76 -0.68
N ALA A 168 6.75 18.41 0.49
CA ALA A 168 6.25 17.85 1.74
C ALA A 168 4.72 17.95 1.83
N ASN A 169 4.06 16.81 2.01
CA ASN A 169 2.62 16.77 2.14
C ASN A 169 2.14 15.57 2.96
N VAL A 170 0.97 15.71 3.57
CA VAL A 170 0.22 14.59 4.14
C VAL A 170 -0.75 14.08 3.09
N GLU A 171 -0.70 12.80 2.84
CA GLU A 171 -1.55 12.08 1.90
C GLU A 171 -2.55 11.21 2.66
N LEU A 172 -3.83 11.37 2.36
CA LEU A 172 -4.90 10.43 2.71
C LEU A 172 -5.11 9.52 1.52
N ARG A 173 -4.88 8.23 1.69
CA ARG A 173 -4.96 7.21 0.63
C ARG A 173 -6.06 6.21 0.92
N PHE A 174 -6.81 5.88 -0.12
CA PHE A 174 -7.73 4.75 -0.14
C PHE A 174 -7.34 3.82 -1.27
N SER A 175 -7.46 2.52 -1.05
CA SER A 175 -7.15 1.51 -2.05
C SER A 175 -8.17 0.37 -2.01
N TYR A 176 -8.37 -0.24 -3.15
CA TYR A 176 -9.14 -1.46 -3.29
C TYR A 176 -8.38 -2.46 -4.14
N TYR A 177 -8.19 -3.65 -3.61
CA TYR A 177 -7.52 -4.77 -4.25
C TYR A 177 -8.49 -5.92 -4.45
N ARG A 178 -8.37 -6.64 -5.57
CA ARG A 178 -9.13 -7.85 -5.84
C ARG A 178 -8.21 -8.97 -6.32
N GLY A 179 -8.00 -9.97 -5.48
CA GLY A 179 -7.22 -11.16 -5.79
C GLY A 179 -7.85 -11.99 -6.91
N ARG A 180 -7.01 -12.53 -7.78
CA ARG A 180 -7.41 -13.42 -8.89
C ARG A 180 -7.38 -14.91 -8.52
N ASN A 181 -6.91 -15.25 -7.32
CA ASN A 181 -6.85 -16.63 -6.84
C ASN A 181 -8.25 -17.17 -6.51
N ARG A 182 -8.33 -18.49 -6.23
CA ARG A 182 -9.59 -19.20 -5.97
C ARG A 182 -10.47 -18.57 -4.87
N THR A 183 -9.88 -17.87 -3.93
CA THR A 183 -10.59 -17.23 -2.80
C THR A 183 -11.23 -15.88 -3.16
N LYS A 184 -11.00 -15.32 -4.36
CA LYS A 184 -11.52 -14.00 -4.79
C LYS A 184 -11.37 -12.94 -3.70
N LEU A 185 -10.24 -12.93 -3.01
CA LEU A 185 -9.93 -12.01 -1.93
C LEU A 185 -10.21 -10.56 -2.34
N GLY A 186 -11.05 -9.88 -1.58
CA GLY A 186 -11.26 -8.44 -1.69
C GLY A 186 -10.62 -7.75 -0.49
N MET A 187 -9.79 -6.72 -0.71
CA MET A 187 -9.17 -5.97 0.35
C MET A 187 -9.39 -4.47 0.12
N PHE A 188 -9.88 -3.79 1.14
CA PHE A 188 -9.98 -2.35 1.19
C PHE A 188 -8.89 -1.79 2.11
N GLY A 189 -8.20 -0.76 1.69
CA GLY A 189 -7.15 -0.10 2.47
C GLY A 189 -7.43 1.38 2.66
N ALA A 190 -7.09 1.90 3.83
CA ALA A 190 -7.05 3.32 4.14
C ALA A 190 -5.73 3.65 4.84
N GLY A 191 -5.11 4.78 4.51
CA GLY A 191 -3.82 5.15 5.10
C GLY A 191 -3.57 6.64 5.14
N VAL A 192 -2.67 7.02 6.05
CA VAL A 192 -2.12 8.37 6.17
C VAL A 192 -0.61 8.29 5.97
N ILE A 193 -0.11 9.01 4.98
CA ILE A 193 1.29 8.95 4.54
C ILE A 193 1.86 10.37 4.52
N PHE A 194 3.00 10.54 5.14
CA PHE A 194 3.80 11.76 5.04
C PHE A 194 4.81 11.60 3.90
N ASN A 195 4.69 12.44 2.87
CA ASN A 195 5.59 12.49 1.71
C ASN A 195 6.62 13.62 1.88
N PHE A 196 7.86 13.35 1.43
CA PHE A 196 9.01 14.27 1.50
C PHE A 196 10.00 14.05 0.36
#